data_1e3f81a2fe32385ca745a057f5c8d051
#
_entry.id   1e3f81a2fe32385ca745a057f5c8d051
#
_cell.length_a   1.000
_cell.length_b   1.000
_cell.length_c   1.000
_cell.angle_alpha   90.00
_cell.angle_beta   90.00
_cell.angle_gamma   90.00
#
_symmetry.space_group_name_H-M   'P 1'
#
loop_
_entity.id
_entity.type
_entity.pdbx_description
1 polymer ?
#
loop_
_entity_poly.entity_id
_entity_poly.type
_entity_poly.pdbx_seq_one_letter_code
_entity_poly.pdbx_strand_id
1 'polypeptide(L)'
;MNRTIFIRLFSARWLFSIVQEGFSQDLLWKVGVYNLFDNSEFDRSDIRASRTMTSTQLQPLIGLGIEEKHIIMAGGDLVKEWGSKRLLDNVVPIAYYQYFTPRLEFLVGAFPKRRLLERYPRNMLSDSVLWQRPAINGFFLGYNAEQSYANLWLDWTGGERNSVVESFFIGWSGHWQRGILYGQHFGYMFHLVKIDSLDHNQNPTSISVKDNIKTVTSLGVDLAKTTIFDKLTTNVGLSASAERDRLTGEYHLPMGLIWETEAEYQGIGLKNTLYYGDSQQRMYRQYGNLLYWGDLMYKTNLYDRADLMVYFYKSNILNITLNLSLHFADGQFYNQQILTATFDLDNFYNKSLDKSYRYIWDSWFGQR
;
A
#
# COMPACT_ATOMS: atom_id res chain seq x y z
N MET A 1 -37.24 -33.57 7.82
CA MET A 1 -36.07 -32.88 8.42
C MET A 1 -34.88 -33.85 8.42
N ASN A 2 -33.92 -33.62 7.56
CA ASN A 2 -32.89 -34.60 7.14
C ASN A 2 -31.89 -34.90 8.26
N ARG A 3 -31.78 -36.19 8.64
CA ARG A 3 -30.78 -36.70 9.61
C ARG A 3 -29.30 -36.28 9.30
N THR A 4 -29.00 -36.04 8.08
CA THR A 4 -27.63 -35.64 7.60
C THR A 4 -27.23 -34.22 8.01
N ILE A 5 -28.19 -33.31 8.19
CA ILE A 5 -27.92 -31.92 8.64
C ILE A 5 -27.62 -31.91 10.13
N PHE A 6 -28.28 -32.78 10.89
CA PHE A 6 -28.08 -32.87 12.34
C PHE A 6 -26.71 -33.43 12.74
N ILE A 7 -26.18 -34.37 11.94
CA ILE A 7 -24.86 -34.94 12.18
C ILE A 7 -23.73 -33.94 11.84
N ARG A 8 -23.89 -33.10 10.81
CA ARG A 8 -22.91 -32.05 10.46
C ARG A 8 -22.88 -30.90 11.45
N LEU A 9 -23.99 -30.51 12.03
CA LEU A 9 -24.05 -29.52 13.10
C LEU A 9 -23.50 -30.04 14.43
N PHE A 10 -23.66 -31.35 14.71
CA PHE A 10 -23.11 -31.98 15.89
C PHE A 10 -21.60 -32.16 15.82
N SER A 11 -21.03 -32.52 14.64
CA SER A 11 -19.58 -32.64 14.43
C SER A 11 -18.87 -31.28 14.48
N ALA A 12 -19.51 -30.20 14.00
CA ALA A 12 -18.95 -28.85 14.14
C ALA A 12 -18.90 -28.39 15.62
N ARG A 13 -19.90 -28.72 16.41
CA ARG A 13 -19.90 -28.40 17.85
C ARG A 13 -18.86 -29.22 18.64
N TRP A 14 -18.60 -30.46 18.25
CA TRP A 14 -17.56 -31.30 18.88
C TRP A 14 -16.13 -30.83 18.55
N LEU A 15 -15.88 -30.37 17.35
CA LEU A 15 -14.58 -29.79 17.00
C LEU A 15 -14.33 -28.47 17.77
N PHE A 16 -15.36 -27.70 18.08
CA PHE A 16 -15.23 -26.49 18.89
C PHE A 16 -15.04 -26.78 20.39
N SER A 17 -15.56 -27.89 20.91
CA SER A 17 -15.47 -28.23 22.34
C SER A 17 -14.16 -28.91 22.76
N ILE A 18 -13.37 -29.49 21.82
CA ILE A 18 -12.08 -30.11 22.12
C ILE A 18 -10.97 -29.04 22.32
N VAL A 19 -11.20 -27.82 21.89
CA VAL A 19 -10.22 -26.70 21.96
C VAL A 19 -10.30 -25.92 23.28
N GLN A 20 -11.23 -26.25 24.17
CA GLN A 20 -11.60 -25.44 25.35
C GLN A 20 -10.81 -25.72 26.64
N GLU A 21 -9.88 -26.65 26.66
CA GLU A 21 -9.07 -26.92 27.84
C GLU A 21 -7.59 -26.58 27.61
N GLY A 22 -7.17 -25.36 27.99
CA GLY A 22 -5.77 -25.07 28.24
C GLY A 22 -5.17 -23.76 27.72
N PHE A 23 -5.78 -23.08 26.75
CA PHE A 23 -5.29 -21.77 26.27
C PHE A 23 -6.42 -20.76 26.25
N SER A 24 -6.15 -19.52 26.68
CA SER A 24 -7.04 -18.39 26.43
C SER A 24 -7.10 -18.14 24.92
N GLN A 25 -8.23 -18.51 24.31
CA GLN A 25 -8.47 -18.33 22.88
C GLN A 25 -9.60 -17.31 22.70
N ASP A 26 -9.29 -16.26 21.97
CA ASP A 26 -10.26 -15.22 21.63
C ASP A 26 -10.68 -15.34 20.16
N LEU A 27 -11.98 -15.26 19.91
CA LEU A 27 -12.49 -15.13 18.55
C LEU A 27 -12.19 -13.71 18.06
N LEU A 28 -11.43 -13.62 16.99
CA LEU A 28 -11.06 -12.37 16.36
C LEU A 28 -11.83 -12.16 15.07
N TRP A 29 -12.15 -10.90 14.79
CA TRP A 29 -12.75 -10.51 13.52
C TRP A 29 -12.28 -9.13 13.09
N LYS A 30 -12.31 -8.91 11.79
CA LYS A 30 -12.04 -7.63 11.14
C LYS A 30 -12.97 -7.43 9.96
N VAL A 31 -13.46 -6.22 9.77
CA VAL A 31 -14.23 -5.79 8.60
C VAL A 31 -13.62 -4.50 8.07
N GLY A 32 -13.09 -4.56 6.87
CA GLY A 32 -12.64 -3.40 6.10
C GLY A 32 -13.60 -3.11 4.96
N VAL A 33 -13.97 -1.84 4.76
CA VAL A 33 -14.70 -1.36 3.59
C VAL A 33 -13.91 -0.19 3.02
N TYR A 34 -13.48 -0.32 1.77
CA TYR A 34 -12.64 0.69 1.13
C TYR A 34 -13.26 1.09 -0.21
N ASN A 35 -13.60 2.37 -0.34
CA ASN A 35 -14.17 2.94 -1.55
C ASN A 35 -13.16 3.89 -2.18
N LEU A 36 -12.99 3.77 -3.50
CA LEU A 36 -12.13 4.60 -4.31
C LEU A 36 -12.89 5.15 -5.50
N PHE A 37 -12.77 6.45 -5.70
CA PHE A 37 -13.01 7.12 -6.98
C PHE A 37 -11.74 7.90 -7.30
N ASP A 38 -11.07 7.56 -8.40
CA ASP A 38 -9.85 8.21 -8.89
C ASP A 38 -10.06 8.58 -10.36
N ASN A 39 -10.20 9.87 -10.63
CA ASN A 39 -10.29 10.43 -11.95
C ASN A 39 -8.98 11.16 -12.27
N SER A 40 -8.21 10.61 -13.17
CA SER A 40 -6.90 11.11 -13.60
C SER A 40 -7.01 11.67 -15.02
N GLU A 41 -6.83 12.99 -15.18
CA GLU A 41 -6.90 13.70 -16.44
C GLU A 41 -5.48 14.04 -16.93
N PHE A 42 -4.95 13.19 -17.79
CA PHE A 42 -3.61 13.29 -18.40
C PHE A 42 -3.72 13.43 -19.93
N ASP A 43 -4.61 14.29 -20.41
CA ASP A 43 -4.78 14.49 -21.84
C ASP A 43 -3.49 14.92 -22.52
N ARG A 44 -3.18 14.31 -23.68
CA ARG A 44 -1.96 14.53 -24.45
C ARG A 44 -0.64 14.23 -23.74
N SER A 45 -0.66 13.47 -22.64
CA SER A 45 0.57 13.03 -21.98
C SER A 45 1.14 11.79 -22.66
N ASP A 46 2.40 11.84 -23.04
CA ASP A 46 3.15 10.67 -23.54
C ASP A 46 3.60 9.74 -22.40
N ILE A 47 3.39 10.15 -21.13
CA ILE A 47 3.87 9.44 -19.96
C ILE A 47 2.78 8.52 -19.39
N ARG A 48 1.56 9.05 -19.26
CA ARG A 48 0.43 8.37 -18.61
C ARG A 48 -0.87 8.73 -19.32
N ALA A 49 -1.70 7.74 -19.59
CA ALA A 49 -3.04 7.98 -20.15
C ALA A 49 -4.03 8.43 -19.05
N SER A 50 -5.01 9.24 -19.45
CA SER A 50 -6.17 9.55 -18.61
C SER A 50 -6.91 8.26 -18.25
N ARG A 51 -7.35 8.16 -16.99
CA ARG A 51 -8.04 6.98 -16.50
C ARG A 51 -8.95 7.34 -15.33
N THR A 52 -10.16 6.80 -15.34
CA THR A 52 -11.03 6.78 -14.16
C THR A 52 -11.01 5.37 -13.57
N MET A 53 -10.71 5.26 -12.30
CA MET A 53 -10.73 4.01 -11.53
C MET A 53 -11.71 4.14 -10.38
N THR A 54 -12.65 3.22 -10.27
CA THR A 54 -13.68 3.24 -9.23
C THR A 54 -13.86 1.83 -8.68
N SER A 55 -13.84 1.68 -7.36
CA SER A 55 -14.06 0.38 -6.76
C SER A 55 -14.55 0.47 -5.32
N THR A 56 -15.26 -0.57 -4.91
CA THR A 56 -15.51 -0.90 -3.52
C THR A 56 -14.80 -2.21 -3.21
N GLN A 57 -14.04 -2.24 -2.11
CA GLN A 57 -13.41 -3.44 -1.59
C GLN A 57 -14.01 -3.74 -0.23
N LEU A 58 -14.43 -4.99 -0.01
CA LEU A 58 -14.92 -5.50 1.26
C LEU A 58 -13.94 -6.58 1.75
N GLN A 59 -13.39 -6.39 2.94
CA GLN A 59 -12.38 -7.27 3.53
C GLN A 59 -12.87 -7.86 4.85
N PRO A 60 -13.71 -8.92 4.82
CA PRO A 60 -14.10 -9.66 6.02
C PRO A 60 -13.01 -10.67 6.38
N LEU A 61 -12.54 -10.63 7.62
CA LEU A 61 -11.61 -11.60 8.18
C LEU A 61 -12.15 -12.14 9.51
N ILE A 62 -11.92 -13.42 9.76
CA ILE A 62 -12.21 -14.09 11.03
C ILE A 62 -10.98 -14.88 11.46
N GLY A 63 -10.76 -15.02 12.75
CA GLY A 63 -9.58 -15.71 13.24
C GLY A 63 -9.61 -16.02 14.72
N LEU A 64 -8.46 -16.46 15.20
CA LEU A 64 -8.23 -16.84 16.59
C LEU A 64 -7.02 -16.10 17.15
N GLY A 65 -7.17 -15.56 18.36
CA GLY A 65 -6.07 -15.05 19.18
C GLY A 65 -5.65 -16.08 20.20
N ILE A 66 -4.36 -16.25 20.43
CA ILE A 66 -3.79 -17.17 21.41
C ILE A 66 -2.75 -16.39 22.21
N GLU A 67 -2.86 -16.40 23.54
CA GLU A 67 -1.91 -15.76 24.46
C GLU A 67 -1.69 -14.25 24.19
N GLU A 68 -2.68 -13.55 23.63
CA GLU A 68 -2.63 -12.12 23.26
C GLU A 68 -1.50 -11.73 22.30
N LYS A 69 -0.72 -12.68 21.81
CA LYS A 69 0.46 -12.46 20.95
C LYS A 69 0.39 -13.16 19.62
N HIS A 70 -0.33 -14.26 19.55
CA HIS A 70 -0.43 -15.09 18.36
C HIS A 70 -1.81 -14.94 17.75
N ILE A 71 -1.87 -14.60 16.49
CA ILE A 71 -3.10 -14.35 15.74
C ILE A 71 -3.06 -15.19 14.46
N ILE A 72 -4.15 -15.89 14.20
CA ILE A 72 -4.39 -16.58 12.93
C ILE A 72 -5.64 -15.97 12.32
N MET A 73 -5.57 -15.44 11.11
CA MET A 73 -6.71 -14.84 10.42
C MET A 73 -6.91 -15.47 9.06
N ALA A 74 -8.18 -15.58 8.65
CA ALA A 74 -8.56 -16.01 7.31
C ALA A 74 -9.76 -15.22 6.79
N GLY A 75 -9.86 -15.08 5.48
CA GLY A 75 -10.94 -14.36 4.80
C GLY A 75 -10.55 -13.98 3.38
N GLY A 76 -10.91 -12.78 2.95
CA GLY A 76 -10.55 -12.31 1.62
C GLY A 76 -10.79 -10.82 1.43
N ASP A 77 -10.24 -10.30 0.35
CA ASP A 77 -10.55 -8.98 -0.19
C ASP A 77 -11.44 -9.15 -1.42
N LEU A 78 -12.67 -8.69 -1.34
CA LEU A 78 -13.70 -8.81 -2.35
C LEU A 78 -13.81 -7.49 -3.10
N VAL A 79 -13.43 -7.46 -4.36
CA VAL A 79 -13.36 -6.24 -5.17
C VAL A 79 -14.54 -6.15 -6.12
N LYS A 80 -15.24 -5.03 -6.07
CA LYS A 80 -16.30 -4.65 -7.01
C LYS A 80 -15.91 -3.34 -7.70
N GLU A 81 -15.69 -3.38 -9.00
CA GLU A 81 -15.55 -2.17 -9.82
C GLU A 81 -16.93 -1.58 -10.12
N TRP A 82 -17.09 -0.27 -9.97
CA TRP A 82 -18.39 0.37 -10.25
C TRP A 82 -18.68 0.33 -11.74
N GLY A 83 -19.93 0.05 -12.07
CA GLY A 83 -20.36 -0.11 -13.46
C GLY A 83 -20.06 -1.47 -14.09
N SER A 84 -19.24 -2.32 -13.46
CA SER A 84 -19.04 -3.69 -13.92
C SER A 84 -20.34 -4.52 -13.82
N LYS A 85 -20.58 -5.41 -14.79
CA LYS A 85 -21.71 -6.33 -14.79
C LYS A 85 -21.51 -7.57 -13.91
N ARG A 86 -20.28 -7.82 -13.44
CA ARG A 86 -19.97 -8.94 -12.55
C ARG A 86 -20.40 -8.62 -11.13
N LEU A 87 -20.77 -9.62 -10.35
CA LEU A 87 -21.06 -9.45 -8.93
C LEU A 87 -19.79 -9.03 -8.17
N LEU A 88 -18.68 -9.72 -8.44
CA LEU A 88 -17.34 -9.39 -7.99
C LEU A 88 -16.39 -9.42 -9.19
N ASP A 89 -15.49 -8.47 -9.25
CA ASP A 89 -14.49 -8.37 -10.33
C ASP A 89 -13.20 -9.09 -9.97
N ASN A 90 -12.88 -9.12 -8.67
CA ASN A 90 -11.74 -9.87 -8.15
C ASN A 90 -12.01 -10.37 -6.73
N VAL A 91 -11.37 -11.49 -6.35
CA VAL A 91 -11.36 -12.05 -5.00
C VAL A 91 -9.91 -12.42 -4.66
N VAL A 92 -9.35 -11.76 -3.65
CA VAL A 92 -7.99 -12.03 -3.17
C VAL A 92 -8.08 -12.78 -1.84
N PRO A 93 -7.72 -14.08 -1.79
CA PRO A 93 -7.71 -14.84 -0.55
C PRO A 93 -6.72 -14.22 0.46
N ILE A 94 -7.10 -14.20 1.72
CA ILE A 94 -6.27 -13.76 2.84
C ILE A 94 -6.25 -14.87 3.86
N ALA A 95 -5.05 -15.33 4.24
CA ALA A 95 -4.84 -16.29 5.30
C ALA A 95 -3.43 -16.11 5.84
N TYR A 96 -3.29 -15.76 7.10
CA TYR A 96 -1.99 -15.46 7.69
C TYR A 96 -1.92 -15.78 9.17
N TYR A 97 -0.68 -16.01 9.63
CA TYR A 97 -0.30 -15.99 11.03
C TYR A 97 0.40 -14.67 11.34
N GLN A 98 0.14 -14.13 12.52
CA GLN A 98 0.80 -12.96 13.07
C GLN A 98 1.28 -13.22 14.49
N TYR A 99 2.52 -12.87 14.76
CA TYR A 99 3.05 -12.69 16.11
C TYR A 99 3.20 -11.21 16.39
N PHE A 100 2.67 -10.75 17.49
CA PHE A 100 2.64 -9.34 17.81
C PHE A 100 3.05 -9.10 19.26
N THR A 101 3.96 -8.14 19.45
CA THR A 101 4.32 -7.53 20.73
C THR A 101 4.44 -6.01 20.54
N PRO A 102 4.55 -5.20 21.60
CA PRO A 102 4.76 -3.76 21.46
C PRO A 102 5.98 -3.35 20.61
N ARG A 103 6.97 -4.22 20.51
CA ARG A 103 8.22 -3.94 19.78
C ARG A 103 8.39 -4.76 18.50
N LEU A 104 7.84 -5.96 18.44
CA LEU A 104 8.05 -6.86 17.31
C LEU A 104 6.72 -7.25 16.70
N GLU A 105 6.66 -7.23 15.38
CA GLU A 105 5.57 -7.74 14.58
C GLU A 105 6.12 -8.66 13.50
N PHE A 106 5.60 -9.89 13.42
CA PHE A 106 5.93 -10.85 12.38
C PHE A 106 4.65 -11.36 11.77
N LEU A 107 4.52 -11.28 10.45
CA LEU A 107 3.42 -11.87 9.68
C LEU A 107 3.98 -12.83 8.65
N VAL A 108 3.25 -13.92 8.40
CA VAL A 108 3.54 -14.87 7.33
C VAL A 108 2.27 -15.42 6.72
N GLY A 109 2.23 -15.53 5.39
CA GLY A 109 1.08 -15.97 4.62
C GLY A 109 0.60 -14.91 3.62
N ALA A 110 -0.70 -14.86 3.37
CA ALA A 110 -1.36 -13.83 2.57
C ALA A 110 -2.03 -12.83 3.51
N PHE A 111 -1.51 -11.62 3.65
CA PHE A 111 -1.99 -10.61 4.60
C PHE A 111 -2.17 -9.22 3.97
N PRO A 112 -3.03 -8.33 4.53
CA PRO A 112 -3.32 -7.03 3.97
C PRO A 112 -2.07 -6.15 3.85
N LYS A 113 -1.88 -5.55 2.66
CA LYS A 113 -0.77 -4.63 2.35
C LYS A 113 -0.97 -3.25 2.98
N ARG A 114 -2.23 -2.81 3.13
CA ARG A 114 -2.58 -1.55 3.78
C ARG A 114 -2.00 -1.52 5.20
N ARG A 115 -1.68 -0.35 5.71
CA ARG A 115 -0.96 -0.11 6.97
C ARG A 115 0.55 -0.41 6.90
N LEU A 116 0.97 -1.44 6.17
CA LEU A 116 2.38 -1.85 6.13
C LEU A 116 3.19 -1.04 5.12
N LEU A 117 2.63 -0.80 3.92
CA LEU A 117 3.32 -0.17 2.81
C LEU A 117 2.77 1.21 2.41
N GLU A 118 1.79 1.77 3.11
CA GLU A 118 1.20 3.08 2.80
C GLU A 118 2.20 4.25 2.86
N ARG A 119 3.28 4.09 3.61
CA ARG A 119 4.34 5.12 3.77
C ARG A 119 5.35 5.14 2.63
N TYR A 120 5.32 4.13 1.75
CA TYR A 120 6.28 4.09 0.65
C TYR A 120 6.08 5.28 -0.29
N PRO A 121 7.17 5.95 -0.73
CA PRO A 121 7.08 7.05 -1.69
C PRO A 121 6.44 6.60 -3.01
N ARG A 122 5.65 7.49 -3.62
CA ARG A 122 4.90 7.20 -4.87
C ARG A 122 5.80 6.81 -6.05
N ASN A 123 7.03 7.30 -6.10
CA ASN A 123 7.98 6.86 -7.10
C ASN A 123 8.40 5.38 -6.98
N MET A 124 8.15 4.77 -5.83
CA MET A 124 8.40 3.35 -5.54
C MET A 124 7.14 2.51 -5.70
N LEU A 125 6.06 2.91 -5.02
CA LEU A 125 4.75 2.26 -5.07
C LEU A 125 3.69 3.34 -5.33
N SER A 126 3.04 3.28 -6.49
CA SER A 126 1.97 4.22 -6.83
C SER A 126 0.74 4.00 -5.96
N ASP A 127 -0.08 5.03 -5.79
CA ASP A 127 -1.30 4.99 -4.98
C ASP A 127 -2.25 3.83 -5.40
N SER A 128 -2.29 3.49 -6.69
CA SER A 128 -3.11 2.41 -7.23
C SER A 128 -2.67 1.00 -6.82
N VAL A 129 -1.44 0.79 -6.40
CA VAL A 129 -0.93 -0.54 -6.01
C VAL A 129 -1.68 -1.12 -4.81
N LEU A 130 -2.00 -0.29 -3.81
CA LEU A 130 -2.75 -0.73 -2.63
C LEU A 130 -4.19 -1.14 -2.96
N TRP A 131 -4.74 -0.62 -4.05
CA TRP A 131 -6.10 -0.93 -4.52
C TRP A 131 -6.13 -2.13 -5.45
N GLN A 132 -5.16 -2.27 -6.34
CA GLN A 132 -5.10 -3.35 -7.32
C GLN A 132 -4.50 -4.64 -6.75
N ARG A 133 -3.63 -4.52 -5.74
CA ARG A 133 -2.87 -5.61 -5.10
C ARG A 133 -2.91 -5.47 -3.59
N PRO A 134 -4.08 -5.71 -2.97
CA PRO A 134 -4.33 -5.39 -1.56
C PRO A 134 -3.60 -6.28 -0.56
N ALA A 135 -3.05 -7.43 -1.00
CA ALA A 135 -2.36 -8.39 -0.13
C ALA A 135 -0.87 -8.50 -0.45
N ILE A 136 -0.08 -8.82 0.57
CA ILE A 136 1.28 -9.36 0.48
C ILE A 136 1.17 -10.87 0.60
N ASN A 137 1.87 -11.60 -0.27
CA ASN A 137 2.00 -13.06 -0.21
C ASN A 137 3.44 -13.40 0.19
N GLY A 138 3.69 -13.60 1.47
CA GLY A 138 5.06 -13.82 1.94
C GLY A 138 5.22 -13.60 3.43
N PHE A 139 6.15 -12.75 3.81
CA PHE A 139 6.37 -12.40 5.22
C PHE A 139 6.63 -10.90 5.42
N PHE A 140 6.40 -10.44 6.63
CA PHE A 140 6.77 -9.13 7.14
C PHE A 140 7.37 -9.27 8.52
N LEU A 141 8.47 -8.59 8.77
CA LEU A 141 9.12 -8.46 10.06
C LEU A 141 9.28 -6.98 10.38
N GLY A 142 8.65 -6.51 11.45
CA GLY A 142 8.70 -5.13 11.93
C GLY A 142 9.27 -5.03 13.33
N TYR A 143 10.16 -4.06 13.54
CA TYR A 143 10.62 -3.63 14.86
C TYR A 143 10.16 -2.20 15.08
N ASN A 144 9.46 -1.96 16.19
CA ASN A 144 8.94 -0.66 16.58
C ASN A 144 9.61 -0.21 17.88
N ALA A 145 10.09 1.02 17.90
CA ALA A 145 10.54 1.72 19.09
C ALA A 145 9.66 2.97 19.26
N GLU A 146 9.86 3.73 20.32
CA GLU A 146 9.00 4.87 20.69
C GLU A 146 8.82 5.90 19.57
N GLN A 147 9.90 6.27 18.86
CA GLN A 147 9.88 7.25 17.76
C GLN A 147 10.62 6.73 16.50
N SER A 148 10.74 5.41 16.39
CA SER A 148 11.51 4.81 15.31
C SER A 148 10.93 3.46 14.92
N TYR A 149 11.11 3.06 13.66
CA TYR A 149 10.80 1.71 13.24
C TYR A 149 11.80 1.24 12.19
N ALA A 150 11.91 -0.07 12.05
CA ALA A 150 12.55 -0.73 10.92
C ALA A 150 11.71 -1.94 10.52
N ASN A 151 11.63 -2.21 9.22
CA ASN A 151 10.95 -3.41 8.73
C ASN A 151 11.65 -4.03 7.53
N LEU A 152 11.35 -5.30 7.33
CA LEU A 152 11.72 -6.10 6.18
C LEU A 152 10.49 -6.90 5.74
N TRP A 153 10.25 -7.01 4.43
CA TRP A 153 9.14 -7.78 3.91
C TRP A 153 9.50 -8.47 2.58
N LEU A 154 8.79 -9.54 2.31
CA LEU A 154 8.80 -10.24 1.03
C LEU A 154 7.38 -10.34 0.52
N ASP A 155 7.15 -9.99 -0.75
CA ASP A 155 5.89 -10.17 -1.45
C ASP A 155 6.13 -10.99 -2.72
N TRP A 156 5.67 -12.24 -2.74
CA TRP A 156 5.73 -13.12 -3.88
C TRP A 156 4.59 -12.79 -4.84
N THR A 157 4.95 -12.26 -6.02
CA THR A 157 3.99 -11.81 -7.04
C THR A 157 4.01 -12.69 -8.29
N GLY A 158 4.77 -13.78 -8.29
CA GLY A 158 4.90 -14.72 -9.38
C GLY A 158 3.63 -15.54 -9.63
N GLY A 159 3.52 -16.09 -10.83
CA GLY A 159 2.41 -16.96 -11.21
C GLY A 159 1.14 -16.24 -11.67
N GLU A 160 1.09 -14.92 -11.66
CA GLU A 160 -0.09 -14.15 -12.11
C GLU A 160 -0.33 -14.20 -13.63
N ARG A 161 0.71 -14.50 -14.41
CA ARG A 161 0.64 -14.55 -15.88
C ARG A 161 1.43 -15.74 -16.40
N ASN A 162 0.92 -16.39 -17.43
CA ASN A 162 1.57 -17.58 -18.02
C ASN A 162 3.00 -17.36 -18.51
N SER A 163 3.41 -16.11 -18.80
CA SER A 163 4.78 -15.77 -19.21
C SER A 163 5.72 -15.42 -18.05
N VAL A 164 5.21 -15.30 -16.83
CA VAL A 164 6.02 -14.99 -15.63
C VAL A 164 6.30 -16.31 -14.89
N VAL A 165 7.57 -16.69 -14.84
CA VAL A 165 8.02 -17.88 -14.13
C VAL A 165 8.13 -17.61 -12.64
N GLU A 166 8.70 -16.44 -12.32
CA GLU A 166 8.98 -16.02 -10.95
C GLU A 166 8.97 -14.51 -10.86
N SER A 167 8.32 -13.96 -9.85
CA SER A 167 8.51 -12.55 -9.47
C SER A 167 8.25 -12.33 -8.00
N PHE A 168 9.06 -11.48 -7.38
CA PHE A 168 8.90 -11.10 -5.98
C PHE A 168 9.57 -9.77 -5.67
N PHE A 169 9.08 -9.14 -4.60
CA PHE A 169 9.75 -8.04 -3.93
C PHE A 169 10.43 -8.53 -2.66
N ILE A 170 11.61 -8.01 -2.38
CA ILE A 170 12.17 -7.90 -1.05
C ILE A 170 12.24 -6.42 -0.74
N GLY A 171 11.50 -5.96 0.26
CA GLY A 171 11.46 -4.56 0.61
C GLY A 171 11.85 -4.33 2.07
N TRP A 172 12.35 -3.15 2.34
CA TRP A 172 12.73 -2.71 3.67
C TRP A 172 12.44 -1.23 3.84
N SER A 173 12.11 -0.83 5.07
CA SER A 173 12.03 0.58 5.40
C SER A 173 12.41 0.84 6.84
N GLY A 174 12.77 2.08 7.12
CA GLY A 174 13.08 2.55 8.45
C GLY A 174 12.83 4.03 8.61
N HIS A 175 12.49 4.42 9.83
CA HIS A 175 12.30 5.78 10.26
C HIS A 175 12.94 5.96 11.61
N TRP A 176 13.61 7.08 11.79
CA TRP A 176 14.18 7.50 13.06
C TRP A 176 13.86 8.97 13.30
N GLN A 177 13.46 9.32 14.52
CA GLN A 177 13.15 10.70 14.88
C GLN A 177 13.77 11.05 16.22
N ARG A 178 14.33 12.26 16.32
CA ARG A 178 14.81 12.86 17.57
C ARG A 178 14.46 14.34 17.62
N GLY A 179 13.53 14.69 18.51
CA GLY A 179 12.99 16.05 18.55
C GLY A 179 12.26 16.38 17.25
N ILE A 180 12.66 17.46 16.61
CA ILE A 180 12.09 17.88 15.32
C ILE A 180 12.78 17.23 14.12
N LEU A 181 13.95 16.65 14.28
CA LEU A 181 14.71 16.03 13.18
C LEU A 181 14.27 14.58 12.99
N TYR A 182 14.14 14.18 11.74
CA TYR A 182 13.92 12.78 11.39
C TYR A 182 14.70 12.36 10.14
N GLY A 183 14.97 11.06 10.05
CA GLY A 183 15.48 10.41 8.88
C GLY A 183 14.60 9.24 8.50
N GLN A 184 14.45 9.01 7.21
CA GLN A 184 13.72 7.86 6.70
C GLN A 184 14.41 7.24 5.49
N HIS A 185 14.26 5.93 5.38
CA HIS A 185 14.80 5.16 4.29
C HIS A 185 13.76 4.14 3.83
N PHE A 186 13.55 4.05 2.53
CA PHE A 186 12.72 3.06 1.88
C PHE A 186 13.54 2.37 0.80
N GLY A 187 13.40 1.08 0.67
CA GLY A 187 14.05 0.32 -0.37
C GLY A 187 13.24 -0.90 -0.78
N TYR A 188 13.43 -1.34 -2.00
CA TYR A 188 13.05 -2.67 -2.45
C TYR A 188 14.00 -3.16 -3.55
N MET A 189 14.09 -4.48 -3.65
CA MET A 189 14.55 -5.19 -4.83
C MET A 189 13.35 -5.94 -5.42
N PHE A 190 13.04 -5.67 -6.67
CA PHE A 190 12.07 -6.43 -7.43
C PHE A 190 12.78 -7.33 -8.43
N HIS A 191 12.53 -8.63 -8.33
CA HIS A 191 13.06 -9.66 -9.20
C HIS A 191 11.96 -10.19 -10.10
N LEU A 192 12.25 -10.33 -11.39
CA LEU A 192 11.32 -10.83 -12.40
C LEU A 192 12.02 -11.83 -13.32
N VAL A 193 11.51 -13.05 -13.37
CA VAL A 193 11.88 -14.06 -14.36
C VAL A 193 10.72 -14.25 -15.32
N LYS A 194 10.97 -13.99 -16.59
CA LYS A 194 9.95 -14.01 -17.64
C LYS A 194 10.37 -14.90 -18.80
N ILE A 195 9.42 -15.62 -19.37
CA ILE A 195 9.56 -16.29 -20.66
C ILE A 195 9.42 -15.25 -21.76
N ASP A 196 10.44 -15.06 -22.55
CA ASP A 196 10.45 -14.10 -23.67
C ASP A 196 10.06 -14.74 -25.00
N SER A 197 10.34 -16.03 -25.19
CA SER A 197 9.94 -16.77 -26.38
C SER A 197 9.65 -18.24 -26.11
N LEU A 198 8.75 -18.80 -26.90
CA LEU A 198 8.35 -20.21 -26.88
C LEU A 198 8.62 -20.83 -28.24
N ASP A 199 8.91 -22.12 -28.30
CA ASP A 199 8.91 -22.89 -29.54
C ASP A 199 7.47 -23.24 -30.00
N HIS A 200 7.34 -23.93 -31.13
CA HIS A 200 6.05 -24.38 -31.66
C HIS A 200 5.35 -25.40 -30.75
N ASN A 201 6.06 -26.04 -29.83
CA ASN A 201 5.51 -26.97 -28.82
C ASN A 201 5.20 -26.29 -27.48
N GLN A 202 5.24 -24.96 -27.40
CA GLN A 202 5.04 -24.15 -26.20
C GLN A 202 6.14 -24.34 -25.11
N ASN A 203 7.32 -24.84 -25.49
CA ASN A 203 8.47 -24.91 -24.56
C ASN A 203 9.22 -23.57 -24.56
N PRO A 204 9.70 -23.11 -23.38
CA PRO A 204 10.51 -21.91 -23.30
C PRO A 204 11.82 -22.05 -24.07
N THR A 205 12.03 -21.15 -25.04
CA THR A 205 13.29 -21.07 -25.81
C THR A 205 14.18 -19.92 -25.34
N SER A 206 13.59 -18.93 -24.67
CA SER A 206 14.31 -17.84 -24.05
C SER A 206 13.64 -17.44 -22.74
N ILE A 207 14.43 -17.37 -21.68
CA ILE A 207 14.03 -16.89 -20.35
C ILE A 207 14.97 -15.75 -19.97
N SER A 208 14.43 -14.64 -19.53
CA SER A 208 15.19 -13.51 -19.08
C SER A 208 14.93 -13.16 -17.63
N VAL A 209 15.95 -12.63 -16.97
CA VAL A 209 15.90 -12.17 -15.59
C VAL A 209 16.09 -10.65 -15.59
N LYS A 210 15.18 -9.96 -14.91
CA LYS A 210 15.18 -8.52 -14.77
C LYS A 210 15.14 -8.14 -13.29
N ASP A 211 15.98 -7.20 -12.92
CA ASP A 211 16.04 -6.69 -11.55
C ASP A 211 15.77 -5.18 -11.56
N ASN A 212 14.97 -4.73 -10.59
CA ASN A 212 14.76 -3.32 -10.32
C ASN A 212 14.95 -3.09 -8.82
N ILE A 213 16.11 -2.57 -8.45
CA ILE A 213 16.40 -2.14 -7.08
C ILE A 213 16.11 -0.64 -7.00
N LYS A 214 15.37 -0.22 -5.99
CA LYS A 214 15.06 1.20 -5.80
C LYS A 214 15.13 1.57 -4.33
N THR A 215 15.69 2.75 -4.06
CA THR A 215 15.81 3.32 -2.73
C THR A 215 15.44 4.79 -2.72
N VAL A 216 14.89 5.24 -1.59
CA VAL A 216 14.70 6.66 -1.26
C VAL A 216 15.20 6.86 0.16
N THR A 217 16.16 7.75 0.34
CA THR A 217 16.70 8.14 1.65
C THR A 217 16.50 9.62 1.84
N SER A 218 15.85 10.06 2.90
CA SER A 218 15.59 11.46 3.17
C SER A 218 15.83 11.86 4.62
N LEU A 219 16.16 13.14 4.79
CA LEU A 219 16.27 13.82 6.08
C LEU A 219 15.26 14.95 6.11
N GLY A 220 14.63 15.17 7.25
CA GLY A 220 13.58 16.16 7.37
C GLY A 220 13.41 16.71 8.77
N VAL A 221 12.46 17.63 8.86
CA VAL A 221 12.00 18.24 10.10
C VAL A 221 10.49 18.06 10.26
N ASP A 222 10.05 17.76 11.46
CA ASP A 222 8.67 17.71 11.90
C ASP A 222 8.42 18.84 12.88
N LEU A 223 7.63 19.81 12.47
CA LEU A 223 7.31 21.01 13.22
C LEU A 223 5.89 21.01 13.81
N ALA A 224 5.15 19.90 13.72
CA ALA A 224 3.77 19.82 14.22
C ALA A 224 3.67 20.20 15.70
N LYS A 225 4.60 19.73 16.55
CA LYS A 225 4.61 20.00 17.99
C LYS A 225 5.00 21.45 18.35
N THR A 226 5.57 22.22 17.41
CA THR A 226 6.07 23.58 17.64
C THR A 226 5.21 24.65 16.96
N THR A 227 4.16 24.22 16.25
CA THR A 227 3.28 25.11 15.48
C THR A 227 1.80 24.81 15.77
N ILE A 228 0.90 25.55 15.13
CA ILE A 228 -0.56 25.34 15.22
C ILE A 228 -1.07 24.22 14.30
N PHE A 229 -0.22 23.69 13.44
CA PHE A 229 -0.58 22.68 12.46
C PHE A 229 -0.72 21.31 13.11
N ASP A 230 -1.71 20.54 12.69
CA ASP A 230 -1.86 19.12 13.06
C ASP A 230 -0.72 18.27 12.49
N LYS A 231 -0.20 18.68 11.31
CA LYS A 231 1.00 18.15 10.68
C LYS A 231 1.75 19.26 9.97
N LEU A 232 3.06 19.33 10.15
CA LEU A 232 3.94 20.20 9.37
C LEU A 232 5.30 19.53 9.25
N THR A 233 5.57 18.97 8.09
CA THR A 233 6.81 18.26 7.82
C THR A 233 7.42 18.72 6.50
N THR A 234 8.75 18.76 6.44
CA THR A 234 9.47 18.89 5.18
C THR A 234 10.70 18.01 5.19
N ASN A 235 11.01 17.41 4.06
CA ASN A 235 12.19 16.57 3.90
C ASN A 235 12.79 16.70 2.51
N VAL A 236 14.08 16.46 2.42
CA VAL A 236 14.83 16.33 1.16
C VAL A 236 15.51 14.97 1.15
N GLY A 237 15.39 14.27 0.03
CA GLY A 237 15.91 12.93 -0.14
C GLY A 237 16.55 12.70 -1.48
N LEU A 238 17.31 11.61 -1.56
CA LEU A 238 17.88 11.05 -2.77
C LEU A 238 17.08 9.80 -3.15
N SER A 239 16.55 9.79 -4.37
CA SER A 239 16.00 8.60 -5.02
C SER A 239 17.07 8.02 -5.93
N ALA A 240 17.36 6.73 -5.79
CA ALA A 240 18.29 6.01 -6.66
C ALA A 240 17.67 4.68 -7.07
N SER A 241 17.90 4.28 -8.32
CA SER A 241 17.48 2.98 -8.85
C SER A 241 18.64 2.27 -9.54
N ALA A 242 18.61 0.94 -9.55
CA ALA A 242 19.46 0.09 -10.36
C ALA A 242 18.54 -0.86 -11.14
N GLU A 243 18.42 -0.61 -12.43
CA GLU A 243 17.51 -1.31 -13.33
C GLU A 243 18.35 -2.17 -14.28
N ARG A 244 18.10 -3.47 -14.33
CA ARG A 244 18.93 -4.42 -15.09
C ARG A 244 18.09 -5.43 -15.85
N ASP A 245 18.41 -5.61 -17.13
CA ASP A 245 18.05 -6.79 -17.92
C ASP A 245 19.27 -7.68 -18.09
N ARG A 246 19.25 -8.89 -17.50
CA ARG A 246 20.42 -9.79 -17.55
C ARG A 246 20.59 -10.46 -18.92
N LEU A 247 19.53 -10.54 -19.73
CA LEU A 247 19.61 -11.14 -21.05
C LEU A 247 20.30 -10.22 -22.05
N THR A 248 19.89 -8.94 -22.08
CA THR A 248 20.44 -7.94 -23.01
C THR A 248 21.72 -7.28 -22.48
N GLY A 249 21.97 -7.39 -21.17
CA GLY A 249 23.03 -6.66 -20.48
C GLY A 249 22.70 -5.18 -20.25
N GLU A 250 21.48 -4.73 -20.57
CA GLU A 250 21.04 -3.36 -20.35
C GLU A 250 21.03 -3.04 -18.86
N TYR A 251 21.60 -1.90 -18.50
CA TYR A 251 21.74 -1.47 -17.12
C TYR A 251 21.64 0.06 -17.00
N HIS A 252 20.81 0.53 -16.07
CA HIS A 252 20.58 1.93 -15.79
C HIS A 252 20.68 2.23 -14.30
N LEU A 253 21.22 3.39 -13.96
CA LEU A 253 21.37 3.91 -12.59
C LEU A 253 20.77 5.31 -12.46
N PRO A 254 19.46 5.49 -12.69
CA PRO A 254 18.86 6.82 -12.56
C PRO A 254 18.84 7.27 -11.11
N MET A 255 19.19 8.54 -10.90
CA MET A 255 19.22 9.20 -9.60
C MET A 255 18.52 10.55 -9.66
N GLY A 256 17.97 11.01 -8.54
CA GLY A 256 17.35 12.33 -8.45
C GLY A 256 17.01 12.73 -7.02
N LEU A 257 16.83 14.02 -6.84
CA LEU A 257 16.42 14.61 -5.57
C LEU A 257 14.89 14.60 -5.48
N ILE A 258 14.38 14.29 -4.30
CA ILE A 258 12.97 14.42 -3.93
C ILE A 258 12.88 15.41 -2.77
N TRP A 259 12.02 16.39 -2.91
CA TRP A 259 11.66 17.30 -1.83
C TRP A 259 10.16 17.17 -1.57
N GLU A 260 9.80 16.84 -0.33
CA GLU A 260 8.40 16.74 0.10
C GLU A 260 8.14 17.71 1.23
N THR A 261 7.01 18.41 1.15
CA THR A 261 6.49 19.27 2.22
C THR A 261 5.02 18.93 2.42
N GLU A 262 4.60 18.77 3.66
CA GLU A 262 3.22 18.48 4.00
C GLU A 262 2.80 19.32 5.19
N ALA A 263 1.67 20.02 5.04
CA ALA A 263 1.03 20.81 6.09
C ALA A 263 -0.43 20.36 6.22
N GLU A 264 -0.92 20.19 7.45
CA GLU A 264 -2.31 19.86 7.73
C GLU A 264 -2.80 20.75 8.88
N TYR A 265 -3.99 21.30 8.74
CA TYR A 265 -4.63 22.12 9.75
C TYR A 265 -6.14 21.94 9.69
N GLN A 266 -6.74 21.47 10.77
CA GLN A 266 -8.19 21.35 10.97
C GLN A 266 -8.96 20.74 9.79
N GLY A 267 -8.46 19.66 9.23
CA GLY A 267 -9.13 18.93 8.14
C GLY A 267 -8.78 19.39 6.73
N ILE A 268 -7.91 20.37 6.57
CA ILE A 268 -7.35 20.76 5.28
C ILE A 268 -5.86 20.38 5.26
N GLY A 269 -5.44 19.66 4.23
CA GLY A 269 -4.05 19.28 4.02
C GLY A 269 -3.51 19.82 2.70
N LEU A 270 -2.25 20.19 2.69
CA LEU A 270 -1.46 20.52 1.51
C LEU A 270 -0.21 19.64 1.50
N LYS A 271 0.03 18.94 0.42
CA LYS A 271 1.28 18.21 0.21
C LYS A 271 1.88 18.59 -1.13
N ASN A 272 3.16 18.92 -1.14
CA ASN A 272 3.93 19.14 -2.37
C ASN A 272 5.04 18.08 -2.43
N THR A 273 5.26 17.53 -3.61
CA THR A 273 6.37 16.61 -3.92
C THR A 273 7.04 17.08 -5.20
N LEU A 274 8.27 17.54 -5.09
CA LEU A 274 9.13 17.93 -6.21
C LEU A 274 10.19 16.85 -6.44
N TYR A 275 10.34 16.39 -7.67
CA TYR A 275 11.42 15.53 -8.14
C TYR A 275 12.25 16.25 -9.20
N TYR A 276 13.56 16.17 -9.06
CA TYR A 276 14.50 16.66 -10.06
C TYR A 276 15.67 15.68 -10.19
N GLY A 277 15.90 15.17 -11.41
CA GLY A 277 16.99 14.23 -11.65
C GLY A 277 16.84 13.47 -12.95
N ASP A 278 17.43 12.29 -13.00
CA ASP A 278 17.35 11.41 -14.16
C ASP A 278 15.93 10.83 -14.30
N SER A 279 15.47 10.70 -15.55
CA SER A 279 14.25 9.93 -15.86
C SER A 279 14.35 8.53 -15.28
N GLN A 280 13.41 8.15 -14.41
CA GLN A 280 13.33 6.82 -13.80
C GLN A 280 12.53 5.85 -14.68
N GLN A 281 12.48 4.57 -14.30
CA GLN A 281 11.73 3.52 -15.01
C GLN A 281 12.15 3.43 -16.48
N ARG A 282 13.46 3.36 -16.74
CA ARG A 282 14.08 3.45 -18.07
C ARG A 282 13.62 2.37 -19.03
N MET A 283 13.36 1.17 -18.53
CA MET A 283 12.88 0.03 -19.31
C MET A 283 11.35 -0.12 -19.31
N TYR A 284 10.58 0.92 -18.87
CA TYR A 284 9.11 0.82 -18.78
C TYR A 284 8.46 0.53 -20.13
N ARG A 285 8.98 1.07 -21.23
CA ARG A 285 8.44 0.82 -22.56
C ARG A 285 8.43 -0.68 -22.93
N GLN A 286 9.40 -1.43 -22.41
CA GLN A 286 9.57 -2.86 -22.70
C GLN A 286 8.77 -3.74 -21.74
N TYR A 287 8.71 -3.39 -20.45
CA TYR A 287 8.20 -4.28 -19.38
C TYR A 287 6.97 -3.76 -18.64
N GLY A 288 6.69 -2.46 -18.75
CA GLY A 288 5.49 -1.86 -18.13
C GLY A 288 5.37 -2.18 -16.64
N ASN A 289 4.15 -2.40 -16.20
CA ASN A 289 3.83 -2.77 -14.81
C ASN A 289 4.30 -4.19 -14.39
N LEU A 290 4.92 -4.94 -15.29
CA LEU A 290 5.57 -6.19 -14.91
C LEU A 290 6.82 -5.95 -14.07
N LEU A 291 7.54 -4.82 -14.31
CA LEU A 291 8.79 -4.49 -13.63
C LEU A 291 8.67 -3.26 -12.73
N TYR A 292 7.69 -2.39 -12.97
CA TYR A 292 7.59 -1.08 -12.31
C TYR A 292 6.22 -0.87 -11.66
N TRP A 293 6.21 -0.57 -10.37
CA TRP A 293 5.00 -0.29 -9.61
C TRP A 293 4.93 1.16 -9.11
N GLY A 294 5.95 1.96 -9.37
CA GLY A 294 5.98 3.37 -9.05
C GLY A 294 5.12 4.22 -9.98
N ASP A 295 4.84 5.46 -9.59
CA ASP A 295 4.13 6.42 -10.42
C ASP A 295 4.95 6.77 -11.67
N LEU A 296 4.31 6.71 -12.84
CA LEU A 296 4.91 6.95 -14.15
C LEU A 296 5.41 8.37 -14.35
N MET A 297 4.88 9.34 -13.60
CA MET A 297 5.29 10.73 -13.72
C MET A 297 6.77 10.94 -13.40
N TYR A 298 7.40 10.03 -12.65
CA TYR A 298 8.86 10.04 -12.40
C TYR A 298 9.71 9.60 -13.60
N LYS A 299 9.11 9.31 -14.75
CA LYS A 299 9.83 9.14 -16.02
C LYS A 299 10.33 10.47 -16.59
N THR A 300 9.89 11.60 -16.05
CA THR A 300 10.41 12.93 -16.41
C THR A 300 11.61 13.30 -15.56
N ASN A 301 12.39 14.26 -16.03
CA ASN A 301 13.53 14.80 -15.28
C ASN A 301 13.12 15.83 -14.23
N LEU A 302 11.97 16.47 -14.44
CA LEU A 302 11.34 17.39 -13.50
C LEU A 302 9.88 17.03 -13.35
N TYR A 303 9.47 16.72 -12.14
CA TYR A 303 8.10 16.46 -11.80
C TYR A 303 7.73 17.15 -10.49
N ASP A 304 6.64 17.92 -10.51
CA ASP A 304 6.08 18.54 -9.34
C ASP A 304 4.61 18.11 -9.17
N ARG A 305 4.24 17.76 -7.95
CA ARG A 305 2.88 17.42 -7.59
C ARG A 305 2.45 18.17 -6.34
N ALA A 306 1.35 18.91 -6.47
CA ALA A 306 0.68 19.57 -5.37
C ALA A 306 -0.66 18.89 -5.11
N ASP A 307 -0.87 18.41 -3.89
CA ASP A 307 -2.09 17.77 -3.42
C ASP A 307 -2.81 18.71 -2.44
N LEU A 308 -4.06 19.05 -2.70
CA LEU A 308 -4.98 19.66 -1.74
C LEU A 308 -5.90 18.58 -1.19
N MET A 309 -5.80 18.29 0.09
CA MET A 309 -6.57 17.27 0.78
C MET A 309 -7.65 17.90 1.65
N VAL A 310 -8.89 17.42 1.53
CA VAL A 310 -10.00 17.78 2.40
C VAL A 310 -10.44 16.53 3.14
N TYR A 311 -10.22 16.49 4.43
CA TYR A 311 -10.62 15.37 5.30
C TYR A 311 -12.02 15.64 5.83
N PHE A 312 -13.06 15.15 5.15
CA PHE A 312 -14.43 15.27 5.64
C PHE A 312 -14.64 14.57 6.97
N TYR A 313 -13.93 13.45 7.16
CA TYR A 313 -13.86 12.75 8.43
C TYR A 313 -12.52 12.00 8.54
N LYS A 314 -11.89 12.05 9.71
CA LYS A 314 -10.60 11.42 9.98
C LYS A 314 -10.60 10.81 11.38
N SER A 315 -10.48 9.49 11.45
CA SER A 315 -10.33 8.74 12.69
C SER A 315 -9.55 7.44 12.45
N ASN A 316 -9.33 6.68 13.51
CA ASN A 316 -8.69 5.37 13.40
C ASN A 316 -9.55 4.32 12.68
N ILE A 317 -10.87 4.53 12.58
CA ILE A 317 -11.83 3.57 12.02
C ILE A 317 -12.39 4.03 10.68
N LEU A 318 -12.74 5.32 10.56
CA LEU A 318 -13.38 5.89 9.38
C LEU A 318 -12.57 7.07 8.88
N ASN A 319 -12.23 7.06 7.58
CA ASN A 319 -11.60 8.20 6.91
C ASN A 319 -12.31 8.48 5.59
N ILE A 320 -12.72 9.73 5.39
CA ILE A 320 -13.33 10.21 4.15
C ILE A 320 -12.51 11.40 3.67
N THR A 321 -11.82 11.25 2.55
CA THR A 321 -10.87 12.25 2.04
C THR A 321 -11.09 12.51 0.57
N LEU A 322 -11.19 13.79 0.20
CA LEU A 322 -11.06 14.27 -1.17
C LEU A 322 -9.64 14.82 -1.35
N ASN A 323 -8.94 14.32 -2.35
CA ASN A 323 -7.63 14.83 -2.76
C ASN A 323 -7.74 15.39 -4.19
N LEU A 324 -7.38 16.66 -4.34
CA LEU A 324 -7.24 17.32 -5.63
C LEU A 324 -5.75 17.50 -5.90
N SER A 325 -5.25 16.80 -6.91
CA SER A 325 -3.83 16.80 -7.28
C SER A 325 -3.60 17.58 -8.56
N LEU A 326 -2.62 18.47 -8.55
CA LEU A 326 -2.06 19.12 -9.73
C LEU A 326 -0.69 18.52 -9.99
N HIS A 327 -0.46 18.13 -11.23
CA HIS A 327 0.81 17.55 -11.67
C HIS A 327 1.43 18.45 -12.72
N PHE A 328 2.70 18.77 -12.56
CA PHE A 328 3.51 19.45 -13.56
C PHE A 328 4.64 18.52 -14.01
N ALA A 329 4.66 18.19 -15.29
CA ALA A 329 5.68 17.35 -15.91
C ALA A 329 5.84 17.72 -17.38
N ASP A 330 7.07 17.74 -17.89
CA ASP A 330 7.39 18.04 -19.29
C ASP A 330 6.76 19.34 -19.81
N GLY A 331 6.69 20.38 -18.94
CA GLY A 331 6.12 21.67 -19.28
C GLY A 331 4.59 21.71 -19.38
N GLN A 332 3.90 20.65 -18.97
CA GLN A 332 2.44 20.53 -19.01
C GLN A 332 1.87 20.37 -17.60
N PHE A 333 0.61 20.82 -17.44
CA PHE A 333 -0.17 20.61 -16.22
C PHE A 333 -1.23 19.56 -16.46
N TYR A 334 -1.39 18.67 -15.46
CA TYR A 334 -2.42 17.65 -15.43
C TYR A 334 -3.12 17.72 -14.07
N ASN A 335 -4.30 17.12 -13.98
CA ASN A 335 -5.05 17.09 -12.73
C ASN A 335 -5.60 15.71 -12.43
N GLN A 336 -5.82 15.45 -11.14
CA GLN A 336 -6.38 14.21 -10.66
C GLN A 336 -7.28 14.50 -9.44
N GLN A 337 -8.44 13.88 -9.40
CA GLN A 337 -9.38 13.95 -8.28
C GLN A 337 -9.53 12.55 -7.68
N ILE A 338 -9.21 12.42 -6.39
CA ILE A 338 -9.31 11.15 -5.67
C ILE A 338 -10.26 11.34 -4.49
N LEU A 339 -11.37 10.61 -4.47
CA LEU A 339 -12.23 10.48 -3.31
C LEU A 339 -12.06 9.09 -2.72
N THR A 340 -11.71 9.03 -1.46
CA THR A 340 -11.63 7.77 -0.70
C THR A 340 -12.55 7.81 0.49
N ALA A 341 -13.22 6.69 0.77
CA ALA A 341 -13.92 6.45 2.01
C ALA A 341 -13.52 5.07 2.53
N THR A 342 -12.79 5.05 3.64
CA THR A 342 -12.24 3.82 4.22
C THR A 342 -12.79 3.62 5.62
N PHE A 343 -13.33 2.43 5.85
CA PHE A 343 -13.78 1.96 7.15
C PHE A 343 -13.02 0.68 7.49
N ASP A 344 -12.40 0.64 8.67
CA ASP A 344 -11.57 -0.48 9.11
C ASP A 344 -11.80 -0.72 10.60
N LEU A 345 -12.59 -1.74 10.94
CA LEU A 345 -12.98 -2.09 12.29
C LEU A 345 -12.54 -3.52 12.62
N ASP A 346 -11.96 -3.70 13.79
CA ASP A 346 -11.60 -5.00 14.35
C ASP A 346 -11.78 -5.02 15.87
N ASN A 347 -11.72 -6.21 16.45
CA ASN A 347 -11.82 -6.39 17.90
C ASN A 347 -10.49 -6.71 18.60
N PHE A 348 -9.34 -6.56 17.92
CA PHE A 348 -8.06 -6.95 18.50
C PHE A 348 -7.00 -5.83 18.53
N TYR A 349 -7.13 -4.77 17.73
CA TYR A 349 -6.24 -3.61 17.80
C TYR A 349 -6.77 -2.46 18.67
N ASN A 350 -7.89 -2.68 19.36
CA ASN A 350 -8.51 -1.74 20.31
C ASN A 350 -8.69 -0.33 19.72
N LYS A 351 -9.16 -0.27 18.49
CA LYS A 351 -9.41 0.99 17.78
C LYS A 351 -10.64 1.68 18.37
N SER A 352 -10.44 2.78 19.06
CA SER A 352 -11.50 3.71 19.42
C SER A 352 -11.65 4.79 18.37
N LEU A 353 -12.89 5.26 18.16
CA LEU A 353 -13.11 6.51 17.41
C LEU A 353 -12.43 7.64 18.18
N ASP A 354 -11.34 8.17 17.64
CA ASP A 354 -10.69 9.35 18.22
C ASP A 354 -11.56 10.57 17.92
N LYS A 355 -12.15 11.17 18.96
CA LYS A 355 -13.01 12.35 18.85
C LYS A 355 -12.22 13.66 18.90
N SER A 356 -10.91 13.61 19.00
CA SER A 356 -10.08 14.80 19.24
C SER A 356 -9.78 15.62 17.98
N TYR A 357 -10.07 15.07 16.79
CA TYR A 357 -9.79 15.77 15.54
C TYR A 357 -10.76 16.93 15.32
N ARG A 358 -10.24 18.12 15.12
CA ARG A 358 -11.01 19.36 14.88
C ARG A 358 -11.03 19.68 13.40
N TYR A 359 -12.18 20.15 12.92
CA TYR A 359 -12.35 20.58 11.53
C TYR A 359 -12.67 22.07 11.47
N ILE A 360 -12.22 22.75 10.42
CA ILE A 360 -12.51 24.18 10.20
C ILE A 360 -14.01 24.45 10.11
N TRP A 361 -14.78 23.49 9.61
CA TRP A 361 -16.24 23.58 9.49
C TRP A 361 -17.01 23.29 10.77
N ASP A 362 -16.36 22.81 11.85
CA ASP A 362 -17.03 22.65 13.16
C ASP A 362 -17.53 23.99 13.68
N SER A 363 -16.84 25.07 13.33
CA SER A 363 -17.27 26.44 13.67
C SER A 363 -18.47 26.92 12.87
N TRP A 364 -18.72 26.35 11.67
CA TRP A 364 -19.82 26.75 10.78
C TRP A 364 -21.13 26.03 11.09
N PHE A 365 -21.05 24.81 11.57
CA PHE A 365 -22.21 23.95 11.82
C PHE A 365 -22.62 23.85 13.30
N GLY A 366 -21.90 24.55 14.20
CA GLY A 366 -22.11 24.51 15.63
C GLY A 366 -21.77 23.13 16.23
N GLN A 367 -21.06 23.12 17.35
CA GLN A 367 -20.86 21.89 18.09
C GLN A 367 -22.23 21.31 18.51
N ARG A 368 -22.59 20.16 17.99
CA ARG A 368 -23.70 19.35 18.50
C ARG A 368 -23.25 18.44 19.62
#